data_8d641b8dfd2bd97da40e58057292d25b
#
_entry.id   8d641b8dfd2bd97da40e58057292d25b
#
_cell.length_a   1.000
_cell.length_b   1.000
_cell.length_c   1.000
_cell.angle_alpha   90.00
_cell.angle_beta   90.00
_cell.angle_gamma   90.00
#
_symmetry.space_group_name_H-M   'P 1'
#
loop_
_entity.id
_entity.type
_entity.pdbx_description
1 polymer ?
#
loop_
_entity_poly.entity_id
_entity_poly.type
_entity_poly.pdbx_seq_one_letter_code
_entity_poly.pdbx_strand_id
1 'polypeptide(L)'
;MEWVTYHRLLIIPSGVRGIIYLFFLFGFCVRAQEVDSYEEFESLKGKVLSVEENYYTSLEHYRNRTYETVYKTLEVVKRRITFDEKGRKQTYEEYDTPTHCIVKTTFLYDKLYRLSSYTKIYDTGELSEKERDHCWSVIYQYDPMDNDPKARKTSALTYQGNLLKEFRNYTYDSLGQLTEEKISSIQQNQGKIYASTTHLIFTYDKEGKVTSLKWAAIPSGDVQYHDIFVYDTRGKISKKEHWWDNTSFIKYSYEYNEKGDLAIEQKKEGDVLETPKVKCNNSYHYTYTYDSFGNWTQRISTADDEVFLVTERIIKYKEP
;
A
#
# COMPACT_ATOMS: atom_id res chain seq x y z
N MET A 1 -29.21 12.94 -15.92
CA MET A 1 -29.23 11.80 -14.98
C MET A 1 -27.96 11.90 -14.19
N GLU A 2 -28.06 12.49 -13.01
CA GLU A 2 -26.93 12.97 -12.19
C GLU A 2 -26.15 11.81 -11.59
N TRP A 3 -24.83 11.87 -11.71
CA TRP A 3 -23.90 11.00 -11.05
C TRP A 3 -23.78 11.49 -9.60
N VAL A 4 -24.41 10.78 -8.68
CA VAL A 4 -24.17 10.99 -7.25
C VAL A 4 -22.86 10.30 -6.90
N THR A 5 -21.77 11.04 -7.04
CA THR A 5 -20.50 10.69 -6.42
C THR A 5 -20.63 11.00 -4.94
N TYR A 6 -20.68 9.98 -4.09
CA TYR A 6 -20.61 10.15 -2.64
C TYR A 6 -19.20 10.62 -2.24
N HIS A 7 -18.88 11.88 -2.52
CA HIS A 7 -17.88 12.59 -1.77
C HIS A 7 -18.54 13.02 -0.45
N ARG A 8 -18.42 12.19 0.59
CA ARG A 8 -18.62 12.69 1.94
C ARG A 8 -17.49 13.68 2.23
N LEU A 9 -17.78 14.95 2.00
CA LEU A 9 -16.97 16.07 2.47
C LEU A 9 -16.99 16.02 4.01
N LEU A 10 -15.97 15.44 4.60
CA LEU A 10 -15.68 15.57 6.02
C LEU A 10 -15.18 16.99 6.27
N ILE A 11 -15.98 17.79 6.97
CA ILE A 11 -15.57 19.10 7.49
C ILE A 11 -14.63 18.82 8.67
N ILE A 12 -13.31 18.90 8.40
CA ILE A 12 -12.26 18.74 9.40
C ILE A 12 -11.71 20.13 9.70
N PRO A 13 -11.43 20.46 10.97
CA PRO A 13 -10.75 21.71 11.31
C PRO A 13 -9.47 21.86 10.50
N SER A 14 -9.16 23.08 10.09
CA SER A 14 -8.14 23.41 9.09
C SER A 14 -6.70 22.95 9.41
N GLY A 15 -6.40 22.55 10.64
CA GLY A 15 -5.10 22.03 11.07
C GLY A 15 -4.88 20.52 10.88
N VAL A 16 -5.94 19.73 10.66
CA VAL A 16 -5.84 18.25 10.66
C VAL A 16 -6.03 17.63 9.26
N ARG A 17 -6.44 18.43 8.27
CA ARG A 17 -6.77 17.95 6.91
C ARG A 17 -5.62 17.28 6.14
N GLY A 18 -4.36 17.61 6.50
CA GLY A 18 -3.19 17.01 5.83
C GLY A 18 -2.85 15.60 6.27
N ILE A 19 -3.26 15.18 7.47
CA ILE A 19 -2.84 13.91 8.10
C ILE A 19 -3.58 12.71 7.51
N ILE A 20 -4.81 12.90 7.02
CA ILE A 20 -5.70 11.82 6.59
C ILE A 20 -5.23 11.15 5.29
N TYR A 21 -4.56 11.90 4.42
CA TYR A 21 -4.10 11.37 3.12
C TYR A 21 -2.81 10.54 3.19
N LEU A 22 -2.04 10.64 4.28
CA LEU A 22 -0.76 9.94 4.42
C LEU A 22 -0.86 8.42 4.43
N PHE A 23 -1.91 7.87 5.04
CA PHE A 23 -2.06 6.42 5.17
C PHE A 23 -2.69 5.76 3.93
N PHE A 24 -3.47 6.50 3.15
CA PHE A 24 -4.02 5.99 1.90
C PHE A 24 -3.03 6.00 0.73
N LEU A 25 -2.00 6.86 0.77
CA LEU A 25 -1.07 7.04 -0.36
C LEU A 25 0.14 6.11 -0.32
N PHE A 26 0.54 5.60 0.85
CA PHE A 26 1.55 4.54 0.91
C PHE A 26 1.07 3.22 0.26
N GLY A 27 -0.24 2.99 0.18
CA GLY A 27 -0.83 1.82 -0.47
C GLY A 27 -0.96 1.91 -2.00
N PHE A 28 -0.78 3.08 -2.61
CA PHE A 28 -1.10 3.26 -4.04
C PHE A 28 0.11 3.35 -4.96
N CYS A 29 1.32 3.43 -4.46
CA CYS A 29 2.42 3.95 -5.25
C CYS A 29 3.52 3.04 -5.68
N VAL A 30 3.45 1.77 -5.42
CA VAL A 30 4.41 0.83 -5.99
C VAL A 30 3.68 -0.43 -6.43
N ARG A 31 2.63 -0.27 -7.25
CA ARG A 31 1.98 -1.40 -7.92
C ARG A 31 2.70 -1.84 -9.20
N ALA A 32 3.96 -1.46 -9.34
CA ALA A 32 4.81 -1.93 -10.43
C ALA A 32 5.23 -3.41 -10.29
N GLN A 33 5.45 -3.81 -9.13
CA GLN A 33 5.35 -5.17 -8.62
C GLN A 33 4.29 -5.03 -7.58
N GLU A 34 3.29 -5.87 -7.45
CA GLU A 34 2.35 -5.76 -6.33
C GLU A 34 3.08 -5.44 -5.04
N VAL A 35 3.33 -4.14 -4.87
CA VAL A 35 3.85 -3.62 -3.64
C VAL A 35 2.65 -3.56 -2.76
N ASP A 36 2.37 -4.71 -2.19
CA ASP A 36 1.47 -4.84 -1.09
C ASP A 36 1.85 -3.80 -0.05
N SER A 37 0.87 -3.19 0.59
CA SER A 37 1.01 -2.39 1.82
C SER A 37 1.80 -3.11 2.94
N TYR A 38 2.43 -4.22 2.66
CA TYR A 38 3.22 -5.12 3.49
C TYR A 38 4.73 -4.99 3.29
N GLU A 39 5.21 -4.11 2.40
CA GLU A 39 6.66 -3.92 2.16
C GLU A 39 7.43 -3.47 3.40
N GLU A 40 6.76 -2.74 4.29
CA GLU A 40 7.36 -2.34 5.57
C GLU A 40 7.84 -3.53 6.41
N PHE A 41 7.33 -4.73 6.14
CA PHE A 41 7.73 -5.96 6.82
C PHE A 41 8.80 -6.77 6.08
N GLU A 42 9.18 -6.40 4.86
CA GLU A 42 10.16 -7.17 4.05
C GLU A 42 11.60 -6.94 4.49
N SER A 43 11.88 -5.84 5.18
CA SER A 43 13.22 -5.48 5.65
C SER A 43 13.56 -6.03 7.05
N LEU A 44 12.73 -6.89 7.63
CA LEU A 44 12.92 -7.43 8.96
C LEU A 44 14.17 -8.33 9.02
N LYS A 45 14.98 -8.13 10.08
CA LYS A 45 16.18 -8.89 10.34
C LYS A 45 15.89 -10.02 11.34
N GLY A 46 16.61 -11.12 11.19
CA GLY A 46 16.42 -12.31 12.04
C GLY A 46 15.33 -13.24 11.49
N LYS A 47 15.11 -14.36 12.17
CA LYS A 47 14.04 -15.33 11.81
C LYS A 47 12.75 -14.92 12.48
N VAL A 48 12.03 -14.00 11.88
CA VAL A 48 10.76 -13.47 12.42
C VAL A 48 9.61 -14.46 12.17
N LEU A 49 8.82 -14.74 13.21
CA LEU A 49 7.58 -15.53 13.14
C LEU A 49 6.34 -14.66 12.97
N SER A 50 6.30 -13.52 13.68
CA SER A 50 5.21 -12.57 13.56
C SER A 50 5.63 -11.17 13.97
N VAL A 51 4.92 -10.19 13.42
CA VAL A 51 4.95 -8.80 13.86
C VAL A 51 3.53 -8.37 14.16
N GLU A 52 3.34 -7.72 15.28
CA GLU A 52 2.12 -7.01 15.63
C GLU A 52 2.44 -5.53 15.75
N GLU A 53 1.70 -4.68 15.08
CA GLU A 53 1.79 -3.22 15.19
C GLU A 53 0.56 -2.70 15.90
N ASN A 54 0.77 -1.91 16.95
CA ASN A 54 -0.26 -1.20 17.67
C ASN A 54 -0.11 0.30 17.41
N TYR A 55 -1.22 0.98 17.16
CA TYR A 55 -1.28 2.39 16.82
C TYR A 55 -1.94 3.20 17.93
N TYR A 56 -1.29 4.30 18.34
CA TYR A 56 -1.77 5.19 19.39
C TYR A 56 -1.69 6.63 18.89
N THR A 57 -2.75 7.40 19.09
CA THR A 57 -2.89 8.78 18.57
C THR A 57 -2.14 9.82 19.39
N SER A 58 -1.59 9.44 20.54
CA SER A 58 -0.78 10.33 21.39
C SER A 58 0.18 9.52 22.25
N LEU A 59 1.16 10.19 22.83
CA LEU A 59 2.04 9.59 23.84
C LEU A 59 1.28 9.19 25.11
N GLU A 60 0.22 9.87 25.46
CA GLU A 60 -0.61 9.55 26.62
C GLU A 60 -1.37 8.25 26.38
N HIS A 61 -2.03 8.09 25.25
CA HIS A 61 -2.70 6.82 24.87
C HIS A 61 -1.71 5.66 24.81
N TYR A 62 -0.51 5.88 24.28
CA TYR A 62 0.56 4.87 24.29
C TYR A 62 0.94 4.45 25.71
N ARG A 63 1.18 5.41 26.64
CA ARG A 63 1.58 5.12 28.03
C ARG A 63 0.49 4.39 28.78
N ASN A 64 -0.76 4.77 28.59
CA ASN A 64 -1.92 4.20 29.28
C ASN A 64 -2.45 2.92 28.60
N ARG A 65 -1.87 2.53 27.44
CA ARG A 65 -2.36 1.41 26.61
C ARG A 65 -3.83 1.54 26.25
N THR A 66 -4.32 2.76 26.09
CA THR A 66 -5.68 3.07 25.72
C THR A 66 -5.75 3.25 24.21
N TYR A 67 -6.61 2.47 23.56
CA TYR A 67 -6.93 2.63 22.15
C TYR A 67 -8.10 3.60 22.05
N GLU A 68 -7.79 4.86 21.78
CA GLU A 68 -8.81 5.75 21.31
C GLU A 68 -8.98 5.44 19.82
N THR A 69 -10.16 4.96 19.45
CA THR A 69 -10.53 4.88 18.06
C THR A 69 -10.38 6.28 17.50
N VAL A 70 -9.36 6.49 16.66
CA VAL A 70 -9.20 7.71 15.88
C VAL A 70 -10.36 7.70 14.90
N TYR A 71 -11.54 8.02 15.42
CA TYR A 71 -12.72 8.19 14.60
C TYR A 71 -12.35 9.14 13.49
N LYS A 72 -12.28 8.61 12.29
CA LYS A 72 -12.22 9.24 10.97
C LYS A 72 -10.91 9.18 10.18
N THR A 73 -9.80 8.68 10.69
CA THR A 73 -8.56 8.66 9.91
C THR A 73 -7.79 7.35 9.88
N LEU A 74 -7.84 6.57 10.94
CA LEU A 74 -7.34 5.20 10.98
C LEU A 74 -8.49 4.33 11.50
N GLU A 75 -9.13 3.61 10.59
CA GLU A 75 -10.10 2.58 10.97
C GLU A 75 -9.40 1.37 11.61
N VAL A 76 -8.07 1.41 11.68
CA VAL A 76 -7.22 0.31 12.13
C VAL A 76 -6.42 0.74 13.35
N VAL A 77 -6.63 0.05 14.48
CA VAL A 77 -5.87 0.28 15.72
C VAL A 77 -4.71 -0.71 15.87
N LYS A 78 -4.74 -1.81 15.12
CA LYS A 78 -3.72 -2.86 15.17
C LYS A 78 -3.59 -3.58 13.84
N ARG A 79 -2.36 -3.96 13.48
CA ARG A 79 -2.06 -4.87 12.38
C ARG A 79 -1.25 -6.04 12.89
N ARG A 80 -1.39 -7.19 12.23
CA ARG A 80 -0.58 -8.37 12.52
C ARG A 80 -0.22 -9.09 11.24
N ILE A 81 1.04 -9.46 11.12
CA ILE A 81 1.53 -10.33 10.06
C ILE A 81 2.21 -11.56 10.65
N THR A 82 2.00 -12.72 10.05
CA THR A 82 2.70 -13.95 10.39
C THR A 82 3.49 -14.48 9.20
N PHE A 83 4.56 -15.19 9.51
CA PHE A 83 5.45 -15.78 8.52
C PHE A 83 5.51 -17.30 8.72
N ASP A 84 5.69 -18.02 7.63
CA ASP A 84 5.95 -19.46 7.68
C ASP A 84 7.41 -19.76 8.09
N GLU A 85 7.74 -21.04 8.18
CA GLU A 85 9.10 -21.48 8.56
C GLU A 85 10.20 -21.02 7.59
N LYS A 86 9.83 -20.66 6.36
CA LYS A 86 10.73 -20.15 5.32
C LYS A 86 10.80 -18.63 5.27
N GLY A 87 10.10 -17.96 6.19
CA GLY A 87 10.05 -16.49 6.26
C GLY A 87 9.13 -15.84 5.24
N ARG A 88 8.20 -16.61 4.61
CA ARG A 88 7.21 -16.07 3.67
C ARG A 88 5.96 -15.65 4.44
N LYS A 89 5.30 -14.60 3.98
CA LYS A 89 4.03 -14.12 4.54
C LYS A 89 3.00 -15.25 4.55
N GLN A 90 2.37 -15.50 5.68
CA GLN A 90 1.34 -16.52 5.84
C GLN A 90 -0.04 -15.89 6.01
N THR A 91 -0.17 -14.94 6.94
CA THR A 91 -1.38 -14.18 7.15
C THR A 91 -1.07 -12.70 7.37
N TYR A 92 -2.05 -11.86 7.05
CA TYR A 92 -2.05 -10.46 7.44
C TYR A 92 -3.45 -10.10 7.93
N GLU A 93 -3.52 -9.39 9.05
CA GLU A 93 -4.76 -9.06 9.73
C GLU A 93 -4.77 -7.58 10.12
N GLU A 94 -5.91 -6.91 9.96
CA GLU A 94 -6.18 -5.55 10.43
C GLU A 94 -7.34 -5.55 11.42
N TYR A 95 -7.25 -4.70 12.43
CA TYR A 95 -8.20 -4.65 13.53
C TYR A 95 -8.65 -3.21 13.75
N ASP A 96 -9.96 -2.98 13.91
CA ASP A 96 -10.55 -1.69 14.31
C ASP A 96 -10.67 -1.54 15.83
N THR A 97 -10.63 -2.66 16.54
CA THR A 97 -10.49 -2.74 18.00
C THR A 97 -9.40 -3.76 18.34
N PRO A 98 -8.91 -3.85 19.59
CA PRO A 98 -7.89 -4.84 19.95
C PRO A 98 -8.25 -6.29 19.65
N THR A 99 -9.54 -6.61 19.52
CA THR A 99 -10.05 -7.99 19.37
C THR A 99 -10.85 -8.23 18.09
N HIS A 100 -11.35 -7.18 17.43
CA HIS A 100 -12.17 -7.32 16.24
C HIS A 100 -11.34 -7.17 14.96
N CYS A 101 -11.20 -8.27 14.22
CA CYS A 101 -10.45 -8.33 12.95
C CYS A 101 -11.36 -7.93 11.79
N ILE A 102 -11.12 -6.79 11.17
CA ILE A 102 -11.92 -6.28 10.05
C ILE A 102 -11.40 -6.73 8.68
N VAL A 103 -10.12 -7.14 8.60
CA VAL A 103 -9.53 -7.64 7.37
C VAL A 103 -8.59 -8.80 7.69
N LYS A 104 -8.75 -9.91 6.97
CA LYS A 104 -7.81 -11.03 7.02
C LYS A 104 -7.39 -11.43 5.62
N THR A 105 -6.08 -11.41 5.36
CA THR A 105 -5.48 -11.90 4.13
C THR A 105 -4.69 -13.18 4.41
N THR A 106 -4.88 -14.22 3.60
CA THR A 106 -4.14 -15.47 3.67
C THR A 106 -3.39 -15.67 2.35
N PHE A 107 -2.10 -15.97 2.44
CA PHE A 107 -1.21 -16.14 1.29
C PHE A 107 -0.94 -17.63 1.05
N LEU A 108 -1.00 -18.05 -0.21
CA LEU A 108 -0.71 -19.42 -0.64
C LEU A 108 0.41 -19.43 -1.67
N TYR A 109 1.24 -20.46 -1.60
CA TYR A 109 2.42 -20.61 -2.45
C TYR A 109 2.37 -21.93 -3.22
N ASP A 110 2.91 -21.92 -4.43
CA ASP A 110 3.04 -23.13 -5.24
C ASP A 110 4.22 -24.02 -4.78
N LYS A 111 4.42 -25.13 -5.50
CA LYS A 111 5.50 -26.09 -5.21
C LYS A 111 6.90 -25.50 -5.37
N LEU A 112 7.05 -24.44 -6.16
CA LEU A 112 8.29 -23.69 -6.37
C LEU A 112 8.43 -22.50 -5.41
N TYR A 113 7.52 -22.40 -4.41
CA TYR A 113 7.48 -21.34 -3.40
C TYR A 113 7.14 -19.94 -3.94
N ARG A 114 6.57 -19.83 -5.15
CA ARG A 114 6.06 -18.59 -5.71
C ARG A 114 4.67 -18.31 -5.14
N LEU A 115 4.32 -17.05 -4.92
CA LEU A 115 2.98 -16.66 -4.47
C LEU A 115 1.93 -17.07 -5.51
N SER A 116 1.19 -18.13 -5.26
CA SER A 116 0.18 -18.64 -6.21
C SER A 116 -1.15 -17.93 -6.08
N SER A 117 -1.52 -17.52 -4.87
CA SER A 117 -2.76 -16.77 -4.63
C SER A 117 -2.74 -16.11 -3.26
N TYR A 118 -3.63 -15.15 -3.09
CA TYR A 118 -4.06 -14.72 -1.76
C TYR A 118 -5.58 -14.53 -1.73
N THR A 119 -6.15 -14.68 -0.54
CA THR A 119 -7.55 -14.41 -0.27
C THR A 119 -7.67 -13.37 0.82
N LYS A 120 -8.45 -12.32 0.56
CA LYS A 120 -8.74 -11.23 1.49
C LYS A 120 -10.20 -11.25 1.86
N ILE A 121 -10.48 -11.39 3.15
CA ILE A 121 -11.83 -11.42 3.72
C ILE A 121 -12.01 -10.14 4.52
N TYR A 122 -13.11 -9.45 4.29
CA TYR A 122 -13.51 -8.29 5.07
C TYR A 122 -14.61 -8.74 6.04
N ASP A 123 -14.38 -8.52 7.33
CA ASP A 123 -15.39 -8.73 8.37
C ASP A 123 -15.99 -7.38 8.72
N THR A 124 -17.28 -7.20 8.42
CA THR A 124 -18.02 -5.97 8.71
C THR A 124 -18.84 -6.06 10.02
N GLY A 125 -18.71 -7.15 10.78
CA GLY A 125 -19.37 -7.33 12.09
C GLY A 125 -20.88 -7.62 12.04
N GLU A 126 -21.51 -7.49 10.87
CA GLU A 126 -22.95 -7.77 10.68
C GLU A 126 -23.15 -8.73 9.51
N LEU A 127 -22.57 -9.96 9.63
CA LEU A 127 -22.56 -10.92 8.54
C LEU A 127 -23.90 -11.65 8.38
N SER A 128 -24.69 -11.25 7.38
CA SER A 128 -25.80 -12.05 6.85
C SER A 128 -25.35 -12.98 5.72
N GLU A 129 -26.15 -13.98 5.30
CA GLU A 129 -25.79 -14.95 4.24
C GLU A 129 -25.43 -14.34 2.85
N LYS A 130 -25.58 -13.04 2.65
CA LYS A 130 -25.15 -12.31 1.44
C LYS A 130 -23.63 -12.02 1.38
N GLU A 131 -22.89 -12.40 2.36
CA GLU A 131 -21.55 -11.90 2.67
C GLU A 131 -20.39 -12.60 1.95
N ARG A 132 -20.66 -13.56 1.09
CA ARG A 132 -19.66 -14.09 0.16
C ARG A 132 -19.11 -13.01 -0.77
N ASP A 133 -19.82 -11.89 -0.91
CA ASP A 133 -19.40 -10.75 -1.73
C ASP A 133 -18.25 -9.93 -1.12
N HIS A 134 -17.91 -10.17 0.17
CA HIS A 134 -16.80 -9.52 0.86
C HIS A 134 -15.47 -10.29 0.80
N CYS A 135 -15.46 -11.45 0.13
CA CYS A 135 -14.26 -12.24 -0.09
C CYS A 135 -13.64 -11.89 -1.44
N TRP A 136 -12.41 -11.38 -1.40
CA TRP A 136 -11.60 -11.15 -2.60
C TRP A 136 -10.50 -12.19 -2.69
N SER A 137 -10.29 -12.76 -3.87
CA SER A 137 -9.16 -13.64 -4.12
C SER A 137 -8.43 -13.24 -5.39
N VAL A 138 -7.10 -13.30 -5.33
CA VAL A 138 -6.23 -13.08 -6.48
C VAL A 138 -5.46 -14.36 -6.73
N ILE A 139 -5.48 -14.82 -7.99
CA ILE A 139 -4.79 -16.01 -8.46
C ILE A 139 -3.76 -15.59 -9.49
N TYR A 140 -2.50 -15.93 -9.25
CA TYR A 140 -1.38 -15.64 -10.15
C TYR A 140 -1.09 -16.79 -11.07
N GLN A 141 -0.75 -16.46 -12.30
CA GLN A 141 -0.28 -17.42 -13.28
C GLN A 141 1.18 -17.12 -13.65
N TYR A 142 1.93 -18.16 -13.84
CA TYR A 142 3.34 -18.14 -14.25
C TYR A 142 3.50 -18.92 -15.55
N ASP A 143 4.59 -18.67 -16.28
CA ASP A 143 4.90 -19.50 -17.44
C ASP A 143 5.04 -20.96 -16.98
N PRO A 144 4.24 -21.90 -17.51
CA PRO A 144 4.27 -23.29 -17.09
C PRO A 144 5.59 -24.00 -17.45
N MET A 145 6.35 -23.46 -18.40
CA MET A 145 7.66 -23.98 -18.80
C MET A 145 8.79 -23.42 -17.94
N ASP A 146 8.53 -22.37 -17.14
CA ASP A 146 9.52 -21.74 -16.28
C ASP A 146 9.46 -22.36 -14.87
N ASN A 147 10.44 -23.19 -14.55
CA ASN A 147 10.59 -23.84 -13.25
C ASN A 147 11.44 -23.04 -12.26
N ASP A 148 11.79 -21.79 -12.56
CA ASP A 148 12.51 -20.92 -11.64
C ASP A 148 11.57 -20.43 -10.51
N PRO A 149 11.97 -20.57 -9.23
CA PRO A 149 11.25 -19.94 -8.11
C PRO A 149 11.08 -18.41 -8.24
N LYS A 150 11.93 -17.79 -9.05
CA LYS A 150 11.87 -16.35 -9.37
C LYS A 150 11.15 -16.06 -10.69
N ALA A 151 10.48 -17.05 -11.29
CA ALA A 151 9.73 -16.87 -12.51
C ALA A 151 8.74 -15.71 -12.41
N ARG A 152 8.59 -15.01 -13.52
CA ARG A 152 7.73 -13.83 -13.60
C ARG A 152 6.27 -14.23 -13.75
N LYS A 153 5.41 -13.45 -13.13
CA LYS A 153 3.96 -13.58 -13.32
C LYS A 153 3.61 -13.25 -14.77
N THR A 154 2.80 -14.05 -15.41
CA THR A 154 2.28 -13.77 -16.76
C THR A 154 0.91 -13.11 -16.70
N SER A 155 0.10 -13.49 -15.70
CA SER A 155 -1.23 -12.89 -15.49
C SER A 155 -1.69 -13.03 -14.04
N ALA A 156 -2.76 -12.31 -13.71
CA ALA A 156 -3.50 -12.47 -12.46
C ALA A 156 -5.01 -12.37 -12.72
N LEU A 157 -5.78 -13.11 -11.94
CA LEU A 157 -7.24 -13.11 -11.94
C LEU A 157 -7.71 -12.68 -10.56
N THR A 158 -8.55 -11.65 -10.51
CA THR A 158 -9.16 -11.16 -9.26
C THR A 158 -10.64 -11.48 -9.23
N TYR A 159 -11.05 -12.15 -8.19
CA TYR A 159 -12.45 -12.52 -7.94
C TYR A 159 -13.00 -11.80 -6.71
N GLN A 160 -14.29 -11.47 -6.75
CA GLN A 160 -15.08 -11.10 -5.59
C GLN A 160 -16.14 -12.20 -5.40
N GLY A 161 -16.05 -12.97 -4.34
CA GLY A 161 -16.76 -14.24 -4.26
C GLY A 161 -16.41 -15.17 -5.42
N ASN A 162 -17.41 -15.52 -6.24
CA ASN A 162 -17.24 -16.33 -7.45
C ASN A 162 -17.22 -15.50 -8.75
N LEU A 163 -17.30 -14.17 -8.67
CA LEU A 163 -17.37 -13.30 -9.84
C LEU A 163 -15.98 -12.78 -10.21
N LEU A 164 -15.54 -13.03 -11.44
CA LEU A 164 -14.35 -12.41 -11.98
C LEU A 164 -14.56 -10.89 -12.10
N LYS A 165 -13.72 -10.13 -11.44
CA LYS A 165 -13.75 -8.66 -11.40
C LYS A 165 -12.65 -8.03 -12.21
N GLU A 166 -11.48 -8.68 -12.27
CA GLU A 166 -10.33 -8.10 -12.93
C GLU A 166 -9.44 -9.19 -13.51
N PHE A 167 -8.87 -8.91 -14.65
CA PHE A 167 -7.85 -9.71 -15.29
C PHE A 167 -6.66 -8.82 -15.61
N ARG A 168 -5.46 -9.26 -15.21
CA ARG A 168 -4.20 -8.56 -15.44
C ARG A 168 -3.28 -9.38 -16.31
N ASN A 169 -2.61 -8.71 -17.24
CA ASN A 169 -1.50 -9.25 -18.01
C ASN A 169 -0.25 -8.44 -17.74
N TYR A 170 0.88 -9.11 -17.63
CA TYR A 170 2.18 -8.53 -17.36
C TYR A 170 3.10 -8.69 -18.57
N THR A 171 3.73 -7.60 -18.99
CA THR A 171 4.70 -7.58 -20.10
C THR A 171 6.07 -7.15 -19.56
N TYR A 172 7.10 -7.85 -19.98
CA TYR A 172 8.46 -7.63 -19.52
C TYR A 172 9.38 -7.35 -20.71
N ASP A 173 10.43 -6.56 -20.47
CA ASP A 173 11.51 -6.37 -21.43
C ASP A 173 12.48 -7.56 -21.44
N SER A 174 13.52 -7.47 -22.29
CA SER A 174 14.56 -8.50 -22.40
C SER A 174 15.43 -8.64 -21.13
N LEU A 175 15.48 -7.62 -20.28
CA LEU A 175 16.18 -7.64 -19.00
C LEU A 175 15.30 -8.20 -17.88
N GLY A 176 14.00 -8.40 -18.17
CA GLY A 176 13.02 -8.91 -17.24
C GLY A 176 12.36 -7.90 -16.33
N GLN A 177 12.45 -6.65 -16.70
CA GLN A 177 11.78 -5.57 -16.01
C GLN A 177 10.33 -5.49 -16.50
N LEU A 178 9.37 -5.28 -15.60
CA LEU A 178 7.94 -5.14 -15.93
C LEU A 178 7.72 -3.82 -16.67
N THR A 179 7.46 -3.86 -17.96
CA THR A 179 7.25 -2.65 -18.77
C THR A 179 5.79 -2.24 -18.85
N GLU A 180 4.88 -3.19 -18.73
CA GLU A 180 3.44 -2.92 -18.81
C GLU A 180 2.64 -3.88 -17.95
N GLU A 181 1.62 -3.35 -17.28
CA GLU A 181 0.53 -4.10 -16.67
C GLU A 181 -0.78 -3.64 -17.32
N LYS A 182 -1.44 -4.55 -18.03
CA LYS A 182 -2.74 -4.31 -18.64
C LYS A 182 -3.83 -4.85 -17.73
N ILE A 183 -4.69 -3.98 -17.22
CA ILE A 183 -5.76 -4.29 -16.29
C ILE A 183 -7.09 -4.19 -17.02
N SER A 184 -7.81 -5.30 -17.12
CA SER A 184 -9.18 -5.36 -17.64
C SER A 184 -10.15 -5.56 -16.48
N SER A 185 -10.92 -4.52 -16.15
CA SER A 185 -11.89 -4.55 -15.05
C SER A 185 -13.29 -4.84 -15.60
N ILE A 186 -14.02 -5.70 -14.89
CA ILE A 186 -15.38 -6.15 -15.24
C ILE A 186 -16.33 -5.65 -14.15
N GLN A 187 -17.31 -4.84 -14.56
CA GLN A 187 -18.36 -4.35 -13.69
C GLN A 187 -19.71 -4.84 -14.18
N GLN A 188 -20.53 -5.34 -13.27
CA GLN A 188 -21.92 -5.69 -13.57
C GLN A 188 -22.83 -4.70 -12.86
N ASN A 189 -23.65 -3.99 -13.63
CA ASN A 189 -24.65 -3.05 -13.11
C ASN A 189 -25.97 -3.27 -13.81
N GLN A 190 -27.05 -3.47 -13.06
CA GLN A 190 -28.42 -3.69 -13.56
C GLN A 190 -28.52 -4.72 -14.71
N GLY A 191 -27.80 -5.85 -14.57
CA GLY A 191 -27.76 -6.92 -15.57
C GLY A 191 -26.91 -6.63 -16.81
N LYS A 192 -26.28 -5.46 -16.91
CA LYS A 192 -25.33 -5.12 -17.97
C LYS A 192 -23.90 -5.29 -17.51
N ILE A 193 -23.07 -5.83 -18.41
CA ILE A 193 -21.63 -5.99 -18.17
C ILE A 193 -20.91 -4.83 -18.84
N TYR A 194 -20.07 -4.15 -18.08
CA TYR A 194 -19.17 -3.09 -18.54
C TYR A 194 -17.75 -3.59 -18.36
N ALA A 195 -16.94 -3.43 -19.40
CA ALA A 195 -15.51 -3.70 -19.33
C ALA A 195 -14.73 -2.40 -19.56
N SER A 196 -13.74 -2.14 -18.74
CA SER A 196 -12.77 -1.07 -18.95
C SER A 196 -11.37 -1.66 -18.95
N THR A 197 -10.48 -1.03 -19.69
CA THR A 197 -9.08 -1.45 -19.72
C THR A 197 -8.19 -0.27 -19.40
N THR A 198 -7.20 -0.50 -18.55
CA THR A 198 -6.22 0.47 -18.13
C THR A 198 -4.84 -0.11 -18.32
N HIS A 199 -3.87 0.72 -18.70
CA HIS A 199 -2.46 0.36 -18.79
C HIS A 199 -1.67 1.08 -17.73
N LEU A 200 -0.85 0.33 -17.01
CA LEU A 200 0.24 0.83 -16.18
C LEU A 200 1.53 0.65 -16.98
N ILE A 201 2.23 1.74 -17.27
CA ILE A 201 3.45 1.75 -18.07
C ILE A 201 4.61 2.20 -17.21
N PHE A 202 5.66 1.38 -17.15
CA PHE A 202 6.82 1.57 -16.29
C PHE A 202 8.03 1.97 -17.11
N THR A 203 8.84 2.90 -16.59
CA THR A 203 10.16 3.20 -17.13
C THR A 203 11.23 3.06 -16.05
N TYR A 204 12.42 2.72 -16.46
CA TYR A 204 13.54 2.37 -15.58
C TYR A 204 14.77 3.21 -15.88
N ASP A 205 15.62 3.40 -14.87
CA ASP A 205 16.99 3.89 -15.08
C ASP A 205 17.92 2.72 -15.49
N LYS A 206 19.19 3.07 -15.72
CA LYS A 206 20.23 2.09 -16.08
C LYS A 206 20.56 1.08 -14.97
N GLU A 207 20.20 1.38 -13.72
CA GLU A 207 20.34 0.51 -12.56
C GLU A 207 19.13 -0.40 -12.35
N GLY A 208 18.07 -0.26 -13.16
CA GLY A 208 16.85 -1.07 -13.10
C GLY A 208 15.83 -0.57 -12.08
N LYS A 209 15.92 0.67 -11.61
CA LYS A 209 14.96 1.28 -10.70
C LYS A 209 13.86 1.98 -11.49
N VAL A 210 12.61 1.87 -11.04
CA VAL A 210 11.46 2.54 -11.69
C VAL A 210 11.59 4.04 -11.56
N THR A 211 11.73 4.75 -12.68
CA THR A 211 11.79 6.21 -12.70
C THR A 211 10.45 6.87 -12.98
N SER A 212 9.54 6.16 -13.66
CA SER A 212 8.17 6.63 -13.79
C SER A 212 7.16 5.51 -13.93
N LEU A 213 5.93 5.83 -13.55
CA LEU A 213 4.74 5.00 -13.71
C LEU A 213 3.62 5.88 -14.31
N LYS A 214 3.08 5.48 -15.45
CA LYS A 214 1.93 6.14 -16.08
C LYS A 214 0.72 5.23 -16.05
N TRP A 215 -0.42 5.81 -15.70
CA TRP A 215 -1.72 5.17 -15.76
C TRP A 215 -2.51 5.78 -16.92
N ALA A 216 -2.80 4.99 -17.94
CA ALA A 216 -3.50 5.43 -19.12
C ALA A 216 -4.79 4.63 -19.34
N ALA A 217 -5.88 5.31 -19.66
CA ALA A 217 -7.15 4.67 -20.04
C ALA A 217 -7.13 4.23 -21.50
N ILE A 218 -7.85 3.14 -21.83
CA ILE A 218 -8.04 2.66 -23.19
C ILE A 218 -9.55 2.78 -23.54
N PRO A 219 -9.89 3.22 -24.74
CA PRO A 219 -9.04 3.42 -25.92
C PRO A 219 -8.43 4.82 -26.07
N SER A 220 -8.76 5.78 -25.19
CA SER A 220 -8.36 7.19 -25.41
C SER A 220 -6.85 7.40 -25.36
N GLY A 221 -6.12 6.59 -24.59
CA GLY A 221 -4.70 6.79 -24.35
C GLY A 221 -4.39 7.95 -23.39
N ASP A 222 -5.44 8.60 -22.83
CA ASP A 222 -5.27 9.73 -21.94
C ASP A 222 -4.59 9.28 -20.63
N VAL A 223 -3.49 9.94 -20.30
CA VAL A 223 -2.77 9.70 -19.06
C VAL A 223 -3.56 10.33 -17.92
N GLN A 224 -4.11 9.50 -17.02
CA GLN A 224 -4.87 9.95 -15.86
C GLN A 224 -3.97 10.27 -14.66
N TYR A 225 -2.89 9.49 -14.50
CA TYR A 225 -1.93 9.64 -13.42
C TYR A 225 -0.52 9.42 -13.92
N HIS A 226 0.42 10.15 -13.35
CA HIS A 226 1.84 10.01 -13.65
C HIS A 226 2.65 10.17 -12.37
N ASP A 227 3.31 9.10 -11.95
CA ASP A 227 4.28 9.12 -10.85
C ASP A 227 5.70 9.22 -11.40
N ILE A 228 6.53 10.05 -10.76
CA ILE A 228 7.96 10.21 -11.06
C ILE A 228 8.74 9.94 -9.77
N PHE A 229 9.81 9.15 -9.87
CA PHE A 229 10.64 8.76 -8.74
C PHE A 229 12.09 9.20 -8.95
N VAL A 230 12.71 9.72 -7.89
CA VAL A 230 14.12 10.03 -7.83
C VAL A 230 14.74 9.30 -6.64
N TYR A 231 15.88 8.70 -6.84
CA TYR A 231 16.58 7.91 -5.83
C TYR A 231 17.80 8.64 -5.28
N ASP A 232 18.12 8.39 -4.01
CA ASP A 232 19.37 8.81 -3.39
C ASP A 232 20.52 7.84 -3.78
N THR A 233 21.72 8.16 -3.34
CA THR A 233 22.93 7.35 -3.60
C THR A 233 22.88 5.95 -2.97
N ARG A 234 22.00 5.72 -1.99
CA ARG A 234 21.75 4.42 -1.35
C ARG A 234 20.66 3.61 -2.05
N GLY A 235 20.04 4.19 -3.10
CA GLY A 235 18.97 3.56 -3.86
C GLY A 235 17.58 3.69 -3.22
N LYS A 236 17.40 4.58 -2.25
CA LYS A 236 16.09 4.87 -1.65
C LYS A 236 15.43 6.04 -2.37
N ILE A 237 14.10 6.03 -2.46
CA ILE A 237 13.35 7.14 -3.07
C ILE A 237 13.58 8.42 -2.26
N SER A 238 14.26 9.38 -2.84
CA SER A 238 14.50 10.70 -2.22
C SER A 238 13.43 11.72 -2.59
N LYS A 239 12.80 11.54 -3.76
CA LYS A 239 11.67 12.37 -4.20
C LYS A 239 10.66 11.51 -4.94
N LYS A 240 9.39 11.91 -4.80
CA LYS A 240 8.28 11.35 -5.57
C LYS A 240 7.37 12.51 -5.99
N GLU A 241 6.93 12.50 -7.24
CA GLU A 241 5.89 13.39 -7.73
C GLU A 241 4.73 12.56 -8.21
N HIS A 242 3.53 12.95 -7.82
CA HIS A 242 2.28 12.39 -8.32
C HIS A 242 1.49 13.47 -9.03
N TRP A 243 1.11 13.23 -10.27
CA TRP A 243 0.42 14.16 -11.13
C TRP A 243 -0.94 13.59 -11.56
N TRP A 244 -2.00 14.41 -11.50
CA TRP A 244 -3.31 14.12 -12.09
C TRP A 244 -3.52 14.99 -13.32
N ASP A 245 -3.85 14.38 -14.45
CA ASP A 245 -4.19 15.07 -15.71
C ASP A 245 -3.18 16.16 -16.11
N ASN A 246 -1.93 16.05 -15.67
CA ASN A 246 -0.87 17.06 -15.83
C ASN A 246 -1.19 18.45 -15.24
N THR A 247 -2.20 18.58 -14.41
CA THR A 247 -2.65 19.86 -13.83
C THR A 247 -2.39 19.97 -12.35
N SER A 248 -2.78 18.96 -11.59
CA SER A 248 -2.62 18.94 -10.14
C SER A 248 -1.49 18.00 -9.74
N PHE A 249 -0.77 18.31 -8.67
CA PHE A 249 0.36 17.51 -8.21
C PHE A 249 0.43 17.39 -6.69
N ILE A 250 1.01 16.27 -6.24
CA ILE A 250 1.61 16.13 -4.91
C ILE A 250 3.08 15.76 -5.10
N LYS A 251 3.97 16.49 -4.45
CA LYS A 251 5.40 16.21 -4.42
C LYS A 251 5.82 15.85 -3.00
N TYR A 252 6.63 14.82 -2.92
CA TYR A 252 7.23 14.35 -1.67
C TYR A 252 8.74 14.45 -1.76
N SER A 253 9.38 14.80 -0.66
CA SER A 253 10.81 14.58 -0.43
C SER A 253 11.01 13.78 0.83
N TYR A 254 11.98 12.88 0.81
CA TYR A 254 12.24 11.91 1.86
C TYR A 254 13.70 11.98 2.30
N GLU A 255 13.92 11.98 3.61
CA GLU A 255 15.22 11.82 4.21
C GLU A 255 15.21 10.58 5.11
N TYR A 256 16.31 9.85 5.14
CA TYR A 256 16.42 8.60 5.87
C TYR A 256 17.52 8.71 6.93
N ASN A 257 17.30 8.08 8.07
CA ASN A 257 18.31 7.98 9.13
C ASN A 257 19.46 7.04 8.69
N GLU A 258 20.46 6.90 9.54
CA GLU A 258 21.64 6.05 9.29
C GLU A 258 21.28 4.56 9.11
N LYS A 259 20.22 4.09 9.73
CA LYS A 259 19.71 2.71 9.59
C LYS A 259 18.86 2.52 8.32
N GLY A 260 18.55 3.60 7.64
CA GLY A 260 17.76 3.61 6.42
C GLY A 260 16.25 3.69 6.64
N ASP A 261 15.79 3.97 7.85
CA ASP A 261 14.37 4.24 8.10
C ASP A 261 14.04 5.71 7.81
N LEU A 262 12.81 5.97 7.37
CA LEU A 262 12.35 7.29 7.00
C LEU A 262 12.42 8.23 8.21
N ALA A 263 13.22 9.30 8.12
CA ALA A 263 13.38 10.27 9.19
C ALA A 263 12.54 11.53 8.99
N ILE A 264 12.47 12.01 7.74
CA ILE A 264 11.70 13.20 7.39
C ILE A 264 10.93 12.93 6.10
N GLU A 265 9.67 13.32 6.07
CA GLU A 265 8.85 13.42 4.88
C GLU A 265 8.33 14.84 4.75
N GLN A 266 8.54 15.45 3.58
CA GLN A 266 7.93 16.72 3.24
C GLN A 266 6.92 16.51 2.12
N LYS A 267 5.73 17.05 2.30
CA LYS A 267 4.64 16.98 1.32
C LYS A 267 4.30 18.38 0.83
N LYS A 268 4.25 18.55 -0.49
CA LYS A 268 3.82 19.76 -1.17
C LYS A 268 2.71 19.42 -2.16
N GLU A 269 1.58 20.11 -2.06
CA GLU A 269 0.43 19.94 -2.95
C GLU A 269 0.11 21.24 -3.66
N GLY A 270 -0.24 21.19 -4.94
CA GLY A 270 -0.53 22.36 -5.75
C GLY A 270 -1.24 22.04 -7.05
N ASP A 271 -1.59 23.12 -7.75
CA ASP A 271 -2.23 23.10 -9.07
C ASP A 271 -1.46 24.05 -10.00
N VAL A 272 -1.24 23.62 -11.25
CA VAL A 272 -0.46 24.39 -12.26
C VAL A 272 -1.35 25.44 -12.93
N LEU A 273 -2.67 25.23 -13.01
CA LEU A 273 -3.60 26.11 -13.74
C LEU A 273 -3.98 27.37 -12.92
N GLU A 274 -3.95 27.27 -11.61
CA GLU A 274 -4.02 28.44 -10.76
C GLU A 274 -2.59 28.91 -10.50
N THR A 275 -2.18 30.17 -10.80
CA THR A 275 -0.83 30.70 -10.45
C THR A 275 -0.28 29.95 -9.22
N PRO A 276 0.86 29.24 -9.28
CA PRO A 276 1.14 28.05 -8.49
C PRO A 276 0.94 28.28 -6.99
N LYS A 277 -0.30 28.15 -6.55
CA LYS A 277 -0.68 28.27 -5.16
C LYS A 277 -0.40 26.93 -4.53
N VAL A 278 0.72 26.82 -3.87
CA VAL A 278 0.98 25.70 -2.97
C VAL A 278 -0.15 25.69 -1.95
N LYS A 279 -1.01 24.68 -2.04
CA LYS A 279 -2.20 24.55 -1.17
C LYS A 279 -1.82 24.00 0.21
N CYS A 280 -0.72 23.22 0.28
CA CYS A 280 -0.28 22.57 1.49
C CYS A 280 1.24 22.36 1.43
N ASN A 281 1.91 22.58 2.55
CA ASN A 281 3.33 22.29 2.72
C ASN A 281 3.53 21.73 4.14
N ASN A 282 3.51 20.42 4.27
CA ASN A 282 3.61 19.74 5.57
C ASN A 282 4.96 19.06 5.71
N SER A 283 5.52 19.07 6.92
CA SER A 283 6.71 18.32 7.28
C SER A 283 6.38 17.34 8.40
N TYR A 284 6.78 16.11 8.21
CA TYR A 284 6.60 15.02 9.17
C TYR A 284 7.96 14.49 9.58
N HIS A 285 8.14 14.28 10.88
CA HIS A 285 9.38 13.76 11.44
C HIS A 285 9.11 12.43 12.14
N TYR A 286 10.04 11.50 12.00
CA TYR A 286 9.93 10.15 12.52
C TYR A 286 11.15 9.81 13.37
N THR A 287 10.92 9.37 14.60
CA THR A 287 11.95 8.87 15.48
C THR A 287 11.70 7.41 15.84
N TYR A 288 12.76 6.64 16.06
CA TYR A 288 12.68 5.19 16.22
C TYR A 288 13.43 4.69 17.41
N THR A 289 12.92 3.63 18.05
CA THR A 289 13.68 2.72 18.91
C THR A 289 13.82 1.37 18.23
N TYR A 290 14.86 0.62 18.57
CA TYR A 290 15.23 -0.61 17.89
C TYR A 290 15.50 -1.73 18.87
N ASP A 291 15.26 -2.97 18.46
CA ASP A 291 15.70 -4.16 19.16
C ASP A 291 17.19 -4.50 18.88
N SER A 292 17.65 -5.61 19.48
CA SER A 292 19.03 -6.09 19.30
C SER A 292 19.34 -6.59 17.89
N PHE A 293 18.35 -6.92 17.09
CA PHE A 293 18.50 -7.30 15.68
C PHE A 293 18.57 -6.09 14.75
N GLY A 294 18.22 -4.90 15.28
CA GLY A 294 18.15 -3.65 14.52
C GLY A 294 16.83 -3.49 13.77
N ASN A 295 15.78 -4.19 14.16
CA ASN A 295 14.42 -3.92 13.72
C ASN A 295 13.82 -2.84 14.63
N TRP A 296 13.11 -1.86 14.06
CA TRP A 296 12.47 -0.86 14.88
C TRP A 296 11.27 -1.45 15.65
N THR A 297 11.17 -1.09 16.92
CA THR A 297 10.10 -1.54 17.83
C THR A 297 9.14 -0.45 18.21
N GLN A 298 9.55 0.81 18.04
CA GLN A 298 8.68 1.97 18.22
C GLN A 298 9.00 3.01 17.17
N ARG A 299 7.97 3.67 16.64
CA ARG A 299 8.06 4.86 15.79
C ARG A 299 7.18 5.94 16.38
N ILE A 300 7.73 7.12 16.61
CA ILE A 300 6.98 8.34 16.96
C ILE A 300 6.95 9.24 15.75
N SER A 301 5.75 9.65 15.35
CA SER A 301 5.50 10.52 14.20
C SER A 301 5.02 11.87 14.69
N THR A 302 5.69 12.95 14.27
CA THR A 302 5.35 14.33 14.63
C THR A 302 5.10 15.17 13.39
N ALA A 303 4.18 16.13 13.52
CA ALA A 303 3.95 17.19 12.56
C ALA A 303 3.86 18.50 13.37
N ASP A 304 4.52 19.56 12.89
CA ASP A 304 4.58 20.85 13.59
C ASP A 304 4.97 20.71 15.08
N ASP A 305 5.94 19.83 15.36
CA ASP A 305 6.44 19.44 16.68
C ASP A 305 5.42 18.74 17.60
N GLU A 306 4.21 18.45 17.12
CA GLU A 306 3.20 17.71 17.87
C GLU A 306 3.19 16.22 17.47
N VAL A 307 3.12 15.34 18.47
CA VAL A 307 2.98 13.89 18.24
C VAL A 307 1.54 13.60 17.81
N PHE A 308 1.38 13.03 16.62
CA PHE A 308 0.07 12.62 16.11
C PHE A 308 -0.10 11.11 16.03
N LEU A 309 1.01 10.33 16.03
CA LEU A 309 0.96 8.89 15.98
C LEU A 309 2.18 8.27 16.68
N VAL A 310 1.93 7.26 17.51
CA VAL A 310 2.94 6.34 18.03
C VAL A 310 2.60 4.95 17.51
N THR A 311 3.55 4.32 16.82
CA THR A 311 3.44 2.93 16.37
C THR A 311 4.37 2.07 17.21
N GLU A 312 3.85 1.03 17.82
CA GLU A 312 4.63 0.02 18.55
C GLU A 312 4.65 -1.28 17.74
N ARG A 313 5.82 -1.90 17.60
CA ARG A 313 6.00 -3.24 17.04
C ARG A 313 6.35 -4.24 18.11
N ILE A 314 5.60 -5.33 18.17
CA ILE A 314 5.92 -6.53 18.96
C ILE A 314 6.36 -7.60 17.96
N ILE A 315 7.65 -7.90 17.97
CA ILE A 315 8.27 -8.85 17.03
C ILE A 315 8.55 -10.16 17.77
N LYS A 316 8.03 -11.27 17.22
CA LYS A 316 8.33 -12.61 17.74
C LYS A 316 9.32 -13.29 16.80
N TYR A 317 10.39 -13.78 17.37
CA TYR A 317 11.43 -14.50 16.67
C TYR A 317 11.31 -16.00 16.89
N LYS A 318 11.78 -16.78 15.90
CA LYS A 318 11.97 -18.22 16.09
C LYS A 318 13.11 -18.42 17.07
N GLU A 319 12.87 -19.24 18.08
CA GLU A 319 13.93 -19.68 19.00
C GLU A 319 15.04 -20.38 18.22
N PRO A 320 16.29 -20.20 18.62
CA PRO A 320 17.46 -20.79 17.94
C PRO A 320 17.44 -22.31 17.92
#